data_fd33b062c5f035f88b3401695110c174
#
_entry.id   fd33b062c5f035f88b3401695110c174
#
_cell.length_a   1.000
_cell.length_b   1.000
_cell.length_c   1.000
_cell.angle_alpha   90.00
_cell.angle_beta   90.00
_cell.angle_gamma   90.00
#
_symmetry.space_group_name_H-M   'P 1'
#
loop_
_entity.id
_entity.type
_entity.pdbx_description
1 polymer ?
#
loop_
_entity_poly.entity_id
_entity_poly.type
_entity_poly.pdbx_seq_one_letter_code
_entity_poly.pdbx_strand_id
1 'polypeptide(L)'
;MPNRRVMDVAYGRAHADKIIENGKLVNVLTGEIYPADVAIVDGRVAAVGDVSAQKGPNTEIIDAEGRYLTPGLIDGHLHIECSKLSVTMLADMVARYGTTSVISGLDQVLVAAGIDGVKEFLAEAADSSVHVWWGAPAKAPYTIPESNVGYAFKAEDHKIAQELPECVGLWETVQEMVEDGDEDVLAAMDMAEKNRLHAFGCAPLVDARRVAGYASSGVVLCHESYSPEEELEKMRNGIDIIIRESTAAPMLRENIKLVTEMGAPSDRVGFCTDDITSSDVLGRGHLDYVVRLAIECGVTPMQAIQMGSINTARMYKLDHKIGSIAPGRFADILFVDDLNDFRPARVMTAGRIVAENGKPVVAPVAPERTSVVADTFKLKEVDASRIKVEAEGSKAVVQAIVLSKDVAFRRPGAEIELDIIDGVVQPCIEKDAIMVAVAERYGKTDNLPVAFINGFGIKKGAIATSNSPDDNNVVVAGTNAADMALAINEVTRLGGGQVAVADGEVIGRLPLPVAGIVADIPAEEMAAAEQEMDRIARKELGSDLPSPFGQLLFLSITAIPEWAITDLGLIDCVKFVVTDPVISSN
;
A
#
# COMPACT_ATOMS: atom_id res chain seq x y z
N MET A 1 4.75 -24.50 18.61
CA MET A 1 4.34 -25.79 19.26
C MET A 1 2.83 -25.91 19.06
N PRO A 2 2.25 -27.14 18.97
CA PRO A 2 0.80 -27.32 18.92
C PRO A 2 0.12 -26.67 20.14
N ASN A 3 -0.98 -25.95 19.91
CA ASN A 3 -1.77 -25.38 21.02
C ASN A 3 -2.56 -26.51 21.69
N ARG A 4 -2.11 -26.91 22.87
CA ARG A 4 -2.68 -28.05 23.62
C ARG A 4 -4.14 -27.79 24.02
N ARG A 5 -4.48 -26.56 24.42
CA ARG A 5 -5.85 -26.19 24.82
C ARG A 5 -6.83 -26.31 23.66
N VAL A 6 -6.42 -25.83 22.46
CA VAL A 6 -7.23 -26.01 21.23
C VAL A 6 -7.47 -27.48 20.92
N MET A 7 -6.44 -28.33 21.07
CA MET A 7 -6.57 -29.77 20.84
C MET A 7 -7.50 -30.43 21.89
N ASP A 8 -7.40 -30.06 23.15
CA ASP A 8 -8.24 -30.64 24.21
C ASP A 8 -9.72 -30.28 24.03
N VAL A 9 -10.01 -29.04 23.60
CA VAL A 9 -11.37 -28.62 23.20
C VAL A 9 -11.84 -29.39 21.96
N ALA A 10 -11.01 -29.47 20.91
CA ALA A 10 -11.35 -30.21 19.69
C ALA A 10 -11.72 -31.67 19.96
N TYR A 11 -11.02 -32.35 20.88
CA TYR A 11 -11.32 -33.73 21.31
C TYR A 11 -12.46 -33.84 22.32
N GLY A 12 -13.12 -32.73 22.70
CA GLY A 12 -14.18 -32.72 23.72
C GLY A 12 -13.69 -33.00 25.15
N ARG A 13 -12.40 -32.81 25.44
CA ARG A 13 -11.80 -32.97 26.77
C ARG A 13 -11.87 -31.70 27.62
N ALA A 14 -12.12 -30.58 26.99
CA ALA A 14 -12.30 -29.25 27.59
C ALA A 14 -13.41 -28.50 26.87
N HIS A 15 -13.95 -27.44 27.50
CA HIS A 15 -14.99 -26.63 26.93
C HIS A 15 -14.40 -25.45 26.15
N ALA A 16 -15.13 -25.01 25.11
CA ALA A 16 -14.82 -23.83 24.32
C ALA A 16 -15.07 -22.54 25.14
N ASP A 17 -14.31 -21.48 24.79
CA ASP A 17 -14.60 -20.14 25.32
C ASP A 17 -15.88 -19.60 24.70
N LYS A 18 -16.05 -19.80 23.38
CA LYS A 18 -17.20 -19.34 22.60
C LYS A 18 -17.67 -20.43 21.64
N ILE A 19 -18.97 -20.43 21.36
CA ILE A 19 -19.57 -21.21 20.26
C ILE A 19 -20.46 -20.28 19.42
N ILE A 20 -20.25 -20.30 18.11
CA ILE A 20 -21.17 -19.71 17.15
C ILE A 20 -22.17 -20.77 16.76
N GLU A 21 -23.47 -20.52 16.99
CA GLU A 21 -24.57 -21.42 16.65
C GLU A 21 -25.43 -20.87 15.50
N ASN A 22 -26.20 -21.74 14.85
CA ASN A 22 -27.17 -21.38 13.81
C ASN A 22 -26.55 -20.70 12.56
N GLY A 23 -25.30 -21.05 12.21
CA GLY A 23 -24.62 -20.52 11.02
C GLY A 23 -24.74 -21.44 9.79
N LYS A 24 -24.54 -20.87 8.61
CA LYS A 24 -24.30 -21.59 7.34
C LYS A 24 -22.83 -21.42 6.98
N LEU A 25 -22.02 -22.45 7.24
CA LEU A 25 -20.60 -22.39 6.95
C LEU A 25 -20.36 -22.36 5.44
N VAL A 26 -19.61 -21.37 4.98
CA VAL A 26 -19.00 -21.33 3.64
C VAL A 26 -17.62 -21.98 3.73
N ASN A 27 -17.56 -23.27 3.42
CA ASN A 27 -16.33 -24.05 3.51
C ASN A 27 -15.50 -23.84 2.24
N VAL A 28 -14.58 -22.88 2.28
CA VAL A 28 -13.70 -22.54 1.14
C VAL A 28 -12.70 -23.65 0.79
N LEU A 29 -12.50 -24.65 1.67
CA LEU A 29 -11.60 -25.79 1.43
C LEU A 29 -12.23 -26.85 0.53
N THR A 30 -13.58 -27.02 0.61
CA THR A 30 -14.33 -28.04 -0.14
C THR A 30 -15.29 -27.43 -1.19
N GLY A 31 -15.52 -26.10 -1.13
CA GLY A 31 -16.49 -25.42 -1.98
C GLY A 31 -17.95 -25.64 -1.57
N GLU A 32 -18.23 -26.15 -0.36
CA GLU A 32 -19.56 -26.49 0.12
C GLU A 32 -20.13 -25.38 1.03
N ILE A 33 -21.47 -25.33 1.11
CA ILE A 33 -22.19 -24.48 2.07
C ILE A 33 -23.17 -25.40 2.82
N TYR A 34 -23.03 -25.45 4.16
CA TYR A 34 -23.87 -26.30 5.00
C TYR A 34 -24.05 -25.71 6.41
N PRO A 35 -25.14 -26.06 7.12
CA PRO A 35 -25.31 -25.68 8.53
C PRO A 35 -24.20 -26.26 9.39
N ALA A 36 -23.57 -25.43 10.21
CA ALA A 36 -22.54 -25.86 11.15
C ALA A 36 -22.38 -24.84 12.28
N ASP A 37 -22.09 -25.34 13.47
CA ASP A 37 -21.65 -24.54 14.60
C ASP A 37 -20.11 -24.49 14.65
N VAL A 38 -19.55 -23.49 15.33
CA VAL A 38 -18.11 -23.28 15.40
C VAL A 38 -17.67 -23.10 16.85
N ALA A 39 -16.86 -24.00 17.37
CA ALA A 39 -16.27 -23.89 18.71
C ALA A 39 -14.93 -23.15 18.66
N ILE A 40 -14.76 -22.16 19.54
CA ILE A 40 -13.59 -21.25 19.58
C ILE A 40 -12.96 -21.29 20.96
N VAL A 41 -11.64 -21.36 21.00
CA VAL A 41 -10.83 -21.28 22.21
C VAL A 41 -9.50 -20.60 21.92
N ASP A 42 -9.02 -19.72 22.82
CA ASP A 42 -7.78 -18.94 22.64
C ASP A 42 -7.72 -18.21 21.28
N GLY A 43 -8.85 -17.67 20.82
CA GLY A 43 -8.94 -16.97 19.54
C GLY A 43 -8.81 -17.87 18.29
N ARG A 44 -8.88 -19.20 18.46
CA ARG A 44 -8.76 -20.17 17.36
C ARG A 44 -9.99 -21.05 17.26
N VAL A 45 -10.27 -21.49 16.05
CA VAL A 45 -11.27 -22.52 15.80
C VAL A 45 -10.77 -23.84 16.39
N ALA A 46 -11.56 -24.46 17.26
CA ALA A 46 -11.27 -25.78 17.81
C ALA A 46 -12.01 -26.89 17.06
N ALA A 47 -13.31 -26.68 16.77
CA ALA A 47 -14.14 -27.66 16.08
C ALA A 47 -15.19 -26.95 15.22
N VAL A 48 -15.69 -27.65 14.20
CA VAL A 48 -16.73 -27.20 13.26
C VAL A 48 -17.73 -28.35 13.05
N GLY A 49 -19.02 -28.03 12.98
CA GLY A 49 -20.10 -29.01 12.81
C GLY A 49 -20.92 -29.18 14.08
N ASP A 50 -21.10 -30.42 14.55
CA ASP A 50 -21.70 -30.66 15.86
C ASP A 50 -20.65 -30.41 16.96
N VAL A 51 -20.82 -29.31 17.68
CA VAL A 51 -19.91 -28.90 18.77
C VAL A 51 -20.54 -29.02 20.15
N SER A 52 -21.56 -29.87 20.28
CA SER A 52 -22.28 -30.07 21.56
C SER A 52 -21.35 -30.54 22.69
N ALA A 53 -20.35 -31.37 22.38
CA ALA A 53 -19.34 -31.86 23.34
C ALA A 53 -18.39 -30.76 23.83
N GLN A 54 -18.25 -29.64 23.09
CA GLN A 54 -17.38 -28.53 23.46
C GLN A 54 -18.11 -27.46 24.30
N LYS A 55 -19.44 -27.55 24.42
CA LYS A 55 -20.26 -26.60 25.18
C LYS A 55 -20.15 -26.84 26.67
N GLY A 56 -19.83 -25.83 27.44
CA GLY A 56 -19.72 -25.84 28.89
C GLY A 56 -20.53 -24.73 29.56
N PRO A 57 -20.57 -24.74 30.92
CA PRO A 57 -21.39 -23.77 31.66
C PRO A 57 -20.94 -22.30 31.49
N ASN A 58 -19.69 -22.07 31.11
CA ASN A 58 -19.13 -20.74 30.93
C ASN A 58 -18.86 -20.40 29.45
N THR A 59 -19.30 -21.25 28.52
CA THR A 59 -19.14 -21.00 27.09
C THR A 59 -20.09 -19.89 26.65
N GLU A 60 -19.53 -18.83 26.08
CA GLU A 60 -20.31 -17.76 25.46
C GLU A 60 -20.95 -18.27 24.16
N ILE A 61 -22.25 -18.04 24.00
CA ILE A 61 -22.99 -18.42 22.79
C ILE A 61 -23.23 -17.18 21.93
N ILE A 62 -22.79 -17.26 20.67
CA ILE A 62 -23.01 -16.23 19.65
C ILE A 62 -23.99 -16.81 18.62
N ASP A 63 -25.18 -16.24 18.51
CA ASP A 63 -26.15 -16.64 17.48
C ASP A 63 -25.78 -15.99 16.14
N ALA A 64 -25.56 -16.83 15.12
CA ALA A 64 -25.32 -16.38 13.74
C ALA A 64 -26.61 -15.95 13.03
N GLU A 65 -27.80 -16.21 13.63
CA GLU A 65 -29.12 -15.80 13.09
C GLU A 65 -29.37 -16.33 11.66
N GLY A 66 -28.82 -17.48 11.31
CA GLY A 66 -28.95 -18.10 10.00
C GLY A 66 -28.05 -17.49 8.91
N ARG A 67 -27.13 -16.58 9.26
CA ARG A 67 -26.18 -15.95 8.35
C ARG A 67 -25.14 -16.94 7.83
N TYR A 68 -24.55 -16.58 6.71
CA TYR A 68 -23.37 -17.26 6.20
C TYR A 68 -22.15 -16.91 7.08
N LEU A 69 -21.37 -17.93 7.43
CA LEU A 69 -20.08 -17.79 8.11
C LEU A 69 -18.99 -17.98 7.06
N THR A 70 -18.33 -16.90 6.68
CA THR A 70 -17.19 -16.94 5.75
C THR A 70 -15.89 -16.66 6.49
N PRO A 71 -14.73 -17.14 6.00
CA PRO A 71 -13.45 -16.71 6.55
C PRO A 71 -13.27 -15.20 6.37
N GLY A 72 -12.47 -14.60 7.25
CA GLY A 72 -12.00 -13.22 7.10
C GLY A 72 -11.22 -13.02 5.82
N LEU A 73 -11.37 -11.85 5.21
CA LEU A 73 -10.67 -11.48 3.97
C LEU A 73 -9.21 -11.13 4.27
N ILE A 74 -8.35 -11.40 3.29
CA ILE A 74 -6.90 -11.20 3.35
C ILE A 74 -6.49 -10.28 2.21
N ASP A 75 -6.00 -9.09 2.54
CA ASP A 75 -5.36 -8.23 1.56
C ASP A 75 -3.95 -8.73 1.28
N GLY A 76 -3.75 -9.19 0.04
CA GLY A 76 -2.50 -9.82 -0.35
C GLY A 76 -1.35 -8.85 -0.57
N HIS A 77 -1.61 -7.56 -0.71
CA HIS A 77 -0.59 -6.54 -0.91
C HIS A 77 -1.15 -5.15 -0.60
N LEU A 78 -0.65 -4.52 0.44
CA LEU A 78 -1.13 -3.22 0.90
C LEU A 78 0.02 -2.35 1.42
N HIS A 79 0.20 -1.18 0.81
CA HIS A 79 1.03 -0.12 1.39
C HIS A 79 0.20 0.65 2.43
N ILE A 80 0.33 0.26 3.70
CA ILE A 80 -0.41 0.86 4.83
C ILE A 80 -0.27 2.38 4.81
N GLU A 81 0.91 2.88 4.51
CA GLU A 81 1.31 4.27 4.54
C GLU A 81 0.61 5.13 3.48
N CYS A 82 0.14 4.53 2.39
CA CYS A 82 -0.63 5.25 1.35
C CYS A 82 -2.01 5.70 1.86
N SER A 83 -2.56 5.01 2.87
CA SER A 83 -3.76 5.46 3.57
C SER A 83 -3.51 6.67 4.47
N LYS A 84 -2.26 7.02 4.74
CA LYS A 84 -1.79 8.03 5.70
C LYS A 84 -2.18 7.74 7.16
N LEU A 85 -2.67 6.54 7.43
CA LEU A 85 -3.03 6.07 8.77
C LEU A 85 -1.94 5.18 9.36
N SER A 86 -1.77 5.22 10.68
CA SER A 86 -1.01 4.21 11.39
C SER A 86 -1.69 2.85 11.36
N VAL A 87 -0.98 1.80 11.77
CA VAL A 87 -1.49 0.42 11.72
C VAL A 87 -2.81 0.28 12.49
N THR A 88 -2.91 0.80 13.72
CA THR A 88 -4.14 0.72 14.52
C THR A 88 -5.32 1.40 13.86
N MET A 89 -5.10 2.59 13.27
CA MET A 89 -6.18 3.35 12.64
C MET A 89 -6.62 2.72 11.31
N LEU A 90 -5.67 2.23 10.51
CA LEU A 90 -5.98 1.46 9.31
C LEU A 90 -6.70 0.16 9.65
N ALA A 91 -6.21 -0.61 10.64
CA ALA A 91 -6.80 -1.86 11.05
C ALA A 91 -8.26 -1.69 11.47
N ASP A 92 -8.57 -0.64 12.24
CA ASP A 92 -9.95 -0.29 12.59
C ASP A 92 -10.81 -0.02 11.35
N MET A 93 -10.27 0.75 10.40
CA MET A 93 -10.97 1.09 9.17
C MET A 93 -11.29 -0.14 8.32
N VAL A 94 -10.27 -0.97 8.01
CA VAL A 94 -10.45 -2.09 7.07
C VAL A 94 -11.20 -3.29 7.69
N ALA A 95 -11.10 -3.48 9.02
CA ALA A 95 -11.84 -4.52 9.73
C ALA A 95 -13.36 -4.34 9.59
N ARG A 96 -13.86 -3.11 9.53
CA ARG A 96 -15.29 -2.80 9.34
C ARG A 96 -15.88 -3.44 8.08
N TYR A 97 -15.03 -3.69 7.09
CA TYR A 97 -15.35 -4.25 5.77
C TYR A 97 -14.93 -5.72 5.61
N GLY A 98 -14.60 -6.39 6.72
CA GLY A 98 -14.32 -7.83 6.72
C GLY A 98 -12.87 -8.22 6.42
N THR A 99 -11.96 -7.29 6.25
CA THR A 99 -10.53 -7.59 6.16
C THR A 99 -10.01 -7.90 7.56
N THR A 100 -9.45 -9.10 7.75
CA THR A 100 -8.91 -9.57 9.03
C THR A 100 -7.41 -9.82 8.99
N SER A 101 -6.82 -9.80 7.79
CA SER A 101 -5.37 -9.91 7.60
C SER A 101 -4.92 -9.03 6.46
N VAL A 102 -3.73 -8.44 6.59
CA VAL A 102 -3.05 -7.70 5.53
C VAL A 102 -1.60 -8.16 5.42
N ILE A 103 -1.09 -8.20 4.19
CA ILE A 103 0.33 -8.37 3.89
C ILE A 103 0.87 -7.00 3.50
N SER A 104 1.89 -6.51 4.19
CA SER A 104 2.45 -5.17 3.95
C SER A 104 3.97 -5.17 4.04
N GLY A 105 4.61 -4.34 3.21
CA GLY A 105 6.05 -4.12 3.23
C GLY A 105 6.50 -3.23 4.38
N LEU A 106 5.64 -2.32 4.89
CA LEU A 106 6.04 -1.23 5.78
C LEU A 106 7.30 -0.52 5.27
N ASP A 107 7.44 -0.49 3.96
CA ASP A 107 8.64 -0.08 3.24
C ASP A 107 8.91 1.41 3.37
N GLN A 108 7.88 2.24 3.41
CA GLN A 108 8.03 3.67 3.64
C GLN A 108 8.46 3.96 5.09
N VAL A 109 7.91 3.24 6.08
CA VAL A 109 8.39 3.32 7.48
C VAL A 109 9.83 2.81 7.56
N LEU A 110 10.16 1.73 6.85
CA LEU A 110 11.50 1.16 6.81
C LEU A 110 12.53 2.18 6.30
N VAL A 111 12.28 2.85 5.18
CA VAL A 111 13.24 3.85 4.63
C VAL A 111 13.33 5.11 5.50
N ALA A 112 12.29 5.45 6.26
CA ALA A 112 12.30 6.61 7.13
C ALA A 112 12.92 6.35 8.51
N ALA A 113 12.62 5.18 9.13
CA ALA A 113 12.88 4.88 10.53
C ALA A 113 13.65 3.55 10.76
N GLY A 114 13.99 2.83 9.69
CA GLY A 114 14.74 1.58 9.76
C GLY A 114 13.94 0.40 10.33
N ILE A 115 14.64 -0.71 10.56
CA ILE A 115 14.05 -1.95 11.10
C ILE A 115 13.41 -1.71 12.49
N ASP A 116 13.91 -0.80 13.28
CA ASP A 116 13.33 -0.50 14.59
C ASP A 116 11.99 0.23 14.47
N GLY A 117 11.80 1.07 13.44
CA GLY A 117 10.49 1.62 13.09
C GLY A 117 9.50 0.54 12.66
N VAL A 118 9.94 -0.40 11.81
CA VAL A 118 9.11 -1.56 11.42
C VAL A 118 8.69 -2.38 12.64
N LYS A 119 9.62 -2.67 13.56
CA LYS A 119 9.29 -3.40 14.80
C LYS A 119 8.26 -2.67 15.66
N GLU A 120 8.32 -1.33 15.75
CA GLU A 120 7.31 -0.55 16.46
C GLU A 120 5.92 -0.71 15.83
N PHE A 121 5.83 -0.66 14.51
CA PHE A 121 4.56 -0.88 13.77
C PHE A 121 4.06 -2.32 13.87
N LEU A 122 4.93 -3.32 13.86
CA LEU A 122 4.55 -4.72 14.06
C LEU A 122 4.09 -4.99 15.50
N ALA A 123 4.72 -4.36 16.50
CA ALA A 123 4.28 -4.44 17.88
C ALA A 123 2.90 -3.79 18.09
N GLU A 124 2.65 -2.65 17.44
CA GLU A 124 1.32 -2.02 17.39
C GLU A 124 0.27 -2.94 16.77
N ALA A 125 0.63 -3.65 15.70
CA ALA A 125 -0.26 -4.58 15.01
C ALA A 125 -0.72 -5.75 15.88
N ALA A 126 0.06 -6.18 16.85
CA ALA A 126 -0.23 -7.34 17.70
C ALA A 126 -1.54 -7.19 18.49
N ASP A 127 -1.94 -5.98 18.85
CA ASP A 127 -3.16 -5.65 19.59
C ASP A 127 -4.28 -5.09 18.71
N SER A 128 -4.05 -4.97 17.40
CA SER A 128 -4.98 -4.37 16.45
C SER A 128 -6.16 -5.28 16.11
N SER A 129 -7.08 -4.76 15.29
CA SER A 129 -8.28 -5.49 14.81
C SER A 129 -7.98 -6.41 13.63
N VAL A 130 -6.78 -6.39 13.05
CA VAL A 130 -6.35 -7.25 11.94
C VAL A 130 -4.97 -7.83 12.20
N HIS A 131 -4.67 -8.97 11.59
CA HIS A 131 -3.30 -9.51 11.57
C HIS A 131 -2.49 -8.80 10.48
N VAL A 132 -1.34 -8.25 10.85
CA VAL A 132 -0.38 -7.69 9.90
C VAL A 132 0.76 -8.67 9.71
N TRP A 133 0.98 -9.07 8.46
CA TRP A 133 2.08 -9.93 8.05
C TRP A 133 3.07 -9.09 7.26
N TRP A 134 4.34 -9.22 7.59
CA TRP A 134 5.37 -8.39 6.98
C TRP A 134 6.07 -9.11 5.84
N GLY A 135 6.09 -8.45 4.66
CA GLY A 135 7.01 -8.78 3.59
C GLY A 135 8.25 -7.90 3.72
N ALA A 136 9.41 -8.46 4.02
CA ALA A 136 10.63 -7.66 4.07
C ALA A 136 11.01 -7.23 2.64
N PRO A 137 11.16 -5.92 2.33
CA PRO A 137 11.63 -5.47 1.02
C PRO A 137 12.89 -6.22 0.58
N ALA A 138 12.98 -6.67 -0.68
CA ALA A 138 14.21 -7.30 -1.15
C ALA A 138 15.41 -6.35 -1.01
N LYS A 139 15.17 -5.07 -1.28
CA LYS A 139 16.06 -3.92 -1.05
C LYS A 139 15.19 -2.67 -0.93
N ALA A 140 15.62 -1.65 -0.18
CA ALA A 140 14.96 -0.34 -0.18
C ALA A 140 16.01 0.80 0.00
N PRO A 141 15.83 1.97 -0.65
CA PRO A 141 14.68 2.35 -1.47
C PRO A 141 14.66 1.61 -2.82
N TYR A 142 13.49 1.61 -3.48
CA TYR A 142 13.33 1.00 -4.83
C TYR A 142 13.75 1.92 -5.97
N THR A 143 14.10 3.18 -5.69
CA THR A 143 14.48 4.16 -6.70
C THR A 143 15.76 3.76 -7.43
N ILE A 144 15.79 3.96 -8.75
CA ILE A 144 16.96 3.76 -9.60
C ILE A 144 17.23 5.05 -10.39
N PRO A 145 18.36 5.75 -10.17
CA PRO A 145 19.41 5.51 -9.15
C PRO A 145 18.91 5.64 -7.71
N GLU A 146 19.60 5.00 -6.77
CA GLU A 146 19.22 4.93 -5.36
C GLU A 146 19.23 6.32 -4.70
N SER A 147 18.05 6.78 -4.24
CA SER A 147 17.85 8.04 -3.53
C SER A 147 18.46 8.04 -2.13
N ASN A 148 18.71 9.23 -1.58
CA ASN A 148 19.07 9.35 -0.18
C ASN A 148 17.83 9.17 0.71
N VAL A 149 17.94 8.25 1.67
CA VAL A 149 16.88 7.88 2.62
C VAL A 149 17.42 7.83 4.04
N GLY A 150 16.53 7.81 5.04
CA GLY A 150 16.90 7.67 6.44
C GLY A 150 17.64 6.36 6.70
N TYR A 151 17.15 5.27 6.12
CA TYR A 151 17.71 3.93 6.24
C TYR A 151 17.66 3.20 4.89
N ALA A 152 18.82 2.91 4.33
CA ALA A 152 18.95 2.04 3.16
C ALA A 152 18.97 0.58 3.65
N PHE A 153 17.96 -0.20 3.24
CA PHE A 153 17.81 -1.60 3.61
C PHE A 153 18.48 -2.49 2.56
N LYS A 154 19.39 -3.36 3.01
CA LYS A 154 20.27 -4.15 2.14
C LYS A 154 20.33 -5.61 2.55
N ALA A 155 21.08 -6.43 1.81
CA ALA A 155 21.24 -7.86 2.04
C ALA A 155 21.59 -8.23 3.49
N GLU A 156 22.44 -7.46 4.16
CA GLU A 156 22.88 -7.75 5.53
C GLU A 156 21.75 -7.63 6.57
N ASP A 157 20.77 -6.76 6.30
CA ASP A 157 19.63 -6.50 7.19
C ASP A 157 18.65 -7.68 7.24
N HIS A 158 18.63 -8.49 6.18
CA HIS A 158 17.79 -9.69 6.10
C HIS A 158 18.11 -10.74 7.15
N LYS A 159 19.31 -10.71 7.76
CA LYS A 159 19.65 -11.57 8.92
C LYS A 159 18.76 -11.31 10.12
N ILE A 160 18.25 -10.09 10.25
CA ILE A 160 17.30 -9.73 11.32
C ILE A 160 15.88 -9.82 10.78
N ALA A 161 15.64 -9.24 9.61
CA ALA A 161 14.30 -9.09 9.02
C ALA A 161 13.60 -10.44 8.81
N GLN A 162 14.27 -11.43 8.22
CA GLN A 162 13.70 -12.74 7.92
C GLN A 162 13.53 -13.63 9.15
N GLU A 163 14.05 -13.24 10.31
CA GLU A 163 13.85 -13.96 11.59
C GLU A 163 12.65 -13.42 12.39
N LEU A 164 12.06 -12.27 12.00
CA LEU A 164 10.87 -11.74 12.67
C LEU A 164 9.68 -12.70 12.46
N PRO A 165 8.89 -12.98 13.52
CA PRO A 165 7.78 -13.94 13.45
C PRO A 165 6.68 -13.55 12.45
N GLU A 166 6.55 -12.27 12.14
CA GLU A 166 5.59 -11.71 11.20
C GLU A 166 6.09 -11.77 9.76
N CYS A 167 7.39 -12.02 9.54
CA CYS A 167 7.96 -12.04 8.19
C CYS A 167 7.47 -13.27 7.41
N VAL A 168 6.85 -13.02 6.26
CA VAL A 168 6.28 -14.06 5.38
C VAL A 168 7.04 -14.24 4.08
N GLY A 169 8.01 -13.36 3.77
CA GLY A 169 8.81 -13.45 2.56
C GLY A 169 9.48 -12.14 2.18
N LEU A 170 9.99 -12.08 0.95
CA LEU A 170 10.52 -10.84 0.37
C LEU A 170 9.39 -10.07 -0.32
N TRP A 171 9.30 -8.80 -0.01
CA TRP A 171 8.37 -7.83 -0.57
C TRP A 171 8.98 -7.09 -1.76
N GLU A 172 8.17 -6.65 -2.71
CA GLU A 172 8.60 -5.80 -3.82
C GLU A 172 9.94 -6.24 -4.43
N THR A 173 10.01 -7.51 -4.87
CA THR A 173 11.18 -7.97 -5.61
C THR A 173 11.08 -7.43 -7.03
N VAL A 174 11.60 -6.21 -7.24
CA VAL A 174 11.49 -5.45 -8.49
C VAL A 174 12.20 -6.18 -9.63
N GLN A 175 11.50 -6.37 -10.75
CA GLN A 175 11.97 -7.19 -11.86
C GLN A 175 13.25 -6.64 -12.50
N GLU A 176 13.36 -5.32 -12.65
CA GLU A 176 14.55 -4.64 -13.20
C GLU A 176 15.79 -4.91 -12.37
N MET A 177 15.69 -4.86 -11.04
CA MET A 177 16.83 -5.14 -10.15
C MET A 177 17.28 -6.61 -10.26
N VAL A 178 16.32 -7.54 -10.43
CA VAL A 178 16.65 -8.97 -10.65
C VAL A 178 17.34 -9.17 -12.00
N GLU A 179 16.82 -8.54 -13.07
CA GLU A 179 17.39 -8.65 -14.44
C GLU A 179 18.80 -8.05 -14.51
N ASP A 180 19.02 -6.92 -13.84
CA ASP A 180 20.33 -6.26 -13.79
C ASP A 180 21.34 -6.97 -12.87
N GLY A 181 20.87 -7.94 -12.08
CA GLY A 181 21.73 -8.71 -11.18
C GLY A 181 22.15 -7.94 -9.94
N ASP A 182 21.27 -7.10 -9.37
CA ASP A 182 21.56 -6.36 -8.13
C ASP A 182 22.00 -7.31 -7.02
N GLU A 183 23.22 -7.11 -6.50
CA GLU A 183 23.86 -8.03 -5.56
C GLU A 183 23.11 -8.11 -4.23
N ASP A 184 22.53 -7.01 -3.74
CA ASP A 184 21.74 -6.98 -2.51
C ASP A 184 20.43 -7.77 -2.67
N VAL A 185 19.73 -7.57 -3.81
CA VAL A 185 18.48 -8.28 -4.12
C VAL A 185 18.72 -9.77 -4.27
N LEU A 186 19.73 -10.18 -5.05
CA LEU A 186 20.05 -11.60 -5.25
C LEU A 186 20.49 -12.28 -3.96
N ALA A 187 21.26 -11.60 -3.10
CA ALA A 187 21.66 -12.12 -1.80
C ALA A 187 20.48 -12.25 -0.82
N ALA A 188 19.53 -11.31 -0.84
CA ALA A 188 18.29 -11.40 -0.07
C ALA A 188 17.43 -12.59 -0.52
N MET A 189 17.33 -12.84 -1.83
CA MET A 189 16.59 -13.97 -2.41
C MET A 189 17.24 -15.32 -2.03
N ASP A 190 18.58 -15.43 -2.12
CA ASP A 190 19.33 -16.63 -1.69
C ASP A 190 19.12 -16.92 -0.19
N MET A 191 19.05 -15.89 0.64
CA MET A 191 18.73 -16.05 2.06
C MET A 191 17.30 -16.48 2.30
N ALA A 192 16.34 -15.90 1.58
CA ALA A 192 14.92 -16.28 1.67
C ALA A 192 14.70 -17.74 1.27
N GLU A 193 15.34 -18.22 0.20
CA GLU A 193 15.30 -19.63 -0.20
C GLU A 193 15.81 -20.55 0.92
N LYS A 194 16.96 -20.23 1.53
CA LYS A 194 17.52 -20.98 2.66
C LYS A 194 16.57 -21.01 3.87
N ASN A 195 15.87 -19.91 4.12
CA ASN A 195 14.89 -19.77 5.20
C ASN A 195 13.50 -20.33 4.82
N ARG A 196 13.32 -20.85 3.59
CA ARG A 196 12.05 -21.35 3.03
C ARG A 196 10.95 -20.30 2.95
N LEU A 197 11.34 -19.05 2.80
CA LEU A 197 10.47 -17.94 2.50
C LEU A 197 10.30 -17.79 0.98
N HIS A 198 9.24 -17.09 0.57
CA HIS A 198 8.99 -16.79 -0.84
C HIS A 198 9.43 -15.36 -1.20
N ALA A 199 9.76 -15.15 -2.47
CA ALA A 199 9.91 -13.82 -3.03
C ALA A 199 8.60 -13.42 -3.76
N PHE A 200 8.11 -12.23 -3.44
CA PHE A 200 6.87 -11.64 -3.97
C PHE A 200 7.24 -10.57 -4.97
N GLY A 201 6.68 -10.66 -6.17
CA GLY A 201 7.13 -9.91 -7.31
C GLY A 201 6.38 -8.62 -7.59
N CYS A 202 7.13 -7.69 -8.18
CA CYS A 202 6.67 -6.49 -8.85
C CYS A 202 7.28 -6.49 -10.26
N ALA A 203 6.46 -6.71 -11.29
CA ALA A 203 6.93 -6.87 -12.67
C ALA A 203 5.88 -6.39 -13.67
N PRO A 204 5.69 -5.06 -13.80
CA PRO A 204 4.74 -4.48 -14.75
C PRO A 204 5.27 -4.54 -16.19
N LEU A 205 4.37 -4.72 -17.17
CA LEU A 205 4.64 -4.57 -18.60
C LEU A 205 5.80 -5.44 -19.13
N VAL A 206 5.98 -6.64 -18.56
CA VAL A 206 7.07 -7.54 -18.94
C VAL A 206 6.71 -8.41 -20.15
N ASP A 207 7.65 -8.58 -21.06
CA ASP A 207 7.53 -9.52 -22.17
C ASP A 207 7.77 -10.99 -21.73
N ALA A 208 7.40 -11.95 -22.56
CA ALA A 208 7.50 -13.38 -22.25
C ALA A 208 8.93 -13.83 -21.88
N ARG A 209 9.99 -13.22 -22.46
CA ARG A 209 11.38 -13.56 -22.17
C ARG A 209 11.76 -13.07 -20.76
N ARG A 210 11.37 -11.84 -20.40
CA ARG A 210 11.62 -11.26 -19.09
C ARG A 210 10.83 -12.00 -18.01
N VAL A 211 9.57 -12.38 -18.28
CA VAL A 211 8.77 -13.24 -17.39
C VAL A 211 9.48 -14.56 -17.08
N ALA A 212 10.02 -15.25 -18.09
CA ALA A 212 10.73 -16.52 -17.89
C ALA A 212 12.00 -16.34 -17.04
N GLY A 213 12.77 -15.28 -17.30
CA GLY A 213 13.94 -14.91 -16.49
C GLY A 213 13.56 -14.63 -15.04
N TYR A 214 12.52 -13.84 -14.83
CA TYR A 214 12.02 -13.48 -13.53
C TYR A 214 11.46 -14.67 -12.74
N ALA A 215 10.67 -15.52 -13.36
CA ALA A 215 10.18 -16.75 -12.73
C ALA A 215 11.34 -17.69 -12.34
N SER A 216 12.40 -17.75 -13.14
CA SER A 216 13.57 -18.60 -12.85
C SER A 216 14.41 -18.10 -11.65
N SER A 217 14.21 -16.86 -11.21
CA SER A 217 14.85 -16.33 -10.00
C SER A 217 14.22 -16.83 -8.70
N GLY A 218 13.04 -17.47 -8.76
CA GLY A 218 12.33 -17.99 -7.58
C GLY A 218 11.18 -17.11 -7.09
N VAL A 219 10.79 -16.08 -7.83
CA VAL A 219 9.58 -15.30 -7.57
C VAL A 219 8.36 -16.16 -7.81
N VAL A 220 7.40 -16.17 -6.87
CA VAL A 220 6.25 -17.08 -6.88
C VAL A 220 4.91 -16.41 -7.14
N LEU A 221 4.79 -15.12 -6.94
CA LEU A 221 3.57 -14.35 -7.18
C LEU A 221 3.89 -12.92 -7.65
N CYS A 222 2.94 -12.27 -8.32
CA CYS A 222 3.05 -10.89 -8.77
C CYS A 222 1.69 -10.18 -8.66
N HIS A 223 1.69 -8.92 -8.22
CA HIS A 223 0.50 -8.07 -8.10
C HIS A 223 0.43 -6.99 -9.20
N GLU A 224 1.53 -6.74 -9.91
CA GLU A 224 1.64 -5.74 -10.97
C GLU A 224 1.38 -6.36 -12.34
N SER A 225 0.22 -6.10 -12.92
CA SER A 225 -0.15 -6.48 -14.30
C SER A 225 -1.19 -5.51 -14.86
N TYR A 226 -1.05 -5.15 -16.12
CA TYR A 226 -1.93 -4.19 -16.80
C TYR A 226 -2.94 -4.83 -17.77
N SER A 227 -2.84 -6.14 -17.97
CA SER A 227 -3.81 -6.86 -18.79
C SER A 227 -3.92 -8.34 -18.37
N PRO A 228 -5.06 -8.99 -18.68
CA PRO A 228 -5.23 -10.41 -18.39
C PRO A 228 -4.29 -11.31 -19.22
N GLU A 229 -3.82 -10.85 -20.39
CA GLU A 229 -2.82 -11.56 -21.20
C GLU A 229 -1.45 -11.58 -20.50
N GLU A 230 -1.05 -10.46 -19.89
CA GLU A 230 0.17 -10.38 -19.10
C GLU A 230 0.10 -11.31 -17.88
N GLU A 231 -1.03 -11.31 -17.17
CA GLU A 231 -1.28 -12.22 -16.04
C GLU A 231 -1.23 -13.70 -16.47
N LEU A 232 -1.86 -14.04 -17.61
CA LEU A 232 -1.84 -15.40 -18.14
C LEU A 232 -0.42 -15.84 -18.46
N GLU A 233 0.41 -14.96 -19.01
CA GLU A 233 1.80 -15.29 -19.31
C GLU A 233 2.62 -15.53 -18.04
N LYS A 234 2.45 -14.70 -17.01
CA LYS A 234 3.05 -14.94 -15.68
C LYS A 234 2.60 -16.27 -15.09
N MET A 235 1.30 -16.56 -15.14
CA MET A 235 0.74 -17.82 -14.62
C MET A 235 1.27 -19.05 -15.35
N ARG A 236 1.45 -18.99 -16.69
CA ARG A 236 2.09 -20.05 -17.50
C ARG A 236 3.53 -20.33 -17.09
N ASN A 237 4.22 -19.32 -16.59
CA ASN A 237 5.59 -19.42 -16.08
C ASN A 237 5.66 -19.77 -14.59
N GLY A 238 4.54 -20.09 -13.94
CA GLY A 238 4.51 -20.57 -12.55
C GLY A 238 4.30 -19.47 -11.50
N ILE A 239 4.11 -18.21 -11.90
CA ILE A 239 3.85 -17.08 -10.99
C ILE A 239 2.35 -16.99 -10.72
N ASP A 240 1.94 -16.99 -9.46
CA ASP A 240 0.56 -16.73 -9.02
C ASP A 240 0.21 -15.25 -9.15
N ILE A 241 -1.08 -14.95 -9.31
CA ILE A 241 -1.55 -13.60 -9.58
C ILE A 241 -2.32 -13.06 -8.37
N ILE A 242 -2.01 -11.84 -7.98
CA ILE A 242 -2.83 -11.06 -7.05
C ILE A 242 -3.37 -9.85 -7.82
N ILE A 243 -4.69 -9.86 -8.11
CA ILE A 243 -5.32 -8.77 -8.87
C ILE A 243 -5.51 -7.57 -7.96
N ARG A 244 -5.02 -6.43 -8.41
CA ARG A 244 -5.06 -5.15 -7.72
C ARG A 244 -6.33 -4.36 -8.01
N GLU A 245 -6.92 -3.75 -6.96
CA GLU A 245 -8.00 -2.77 -7.07
C GLU A 245 -7.70 -1.56 -6.17
N SER A 246 -6.71 -0.75 -6.60
CA SER A 246 -6.22 0.40 -5.83
C SER A 246 -6.95 1.71 -6.15
N THR A 247 -6.63 2.78 -5.42
CA THR A 247 -7.15 4.13 -5.71
C THR A 247 -6.67 4.64 -7.06
N ALA A 248 -5.38 4.49 -7.34
CA ALA A 248 -4.78 4.99 -8.57
C ALA A 248 -4.90 3.99 -9.74
N ALA A 249 -4.98 2.68 -9.43
CA ALA A 249 -5.00 1.60 -10.40
C ALA A 249 -6.16 0.61 -10.17
N PRO A 250 -7.39 0.98 -10.51
CA PRO A 250 -8.55 0.09 -10.41
C PRO A 250 -8.54 -0.95 -11.56
N MET A 251 -7.79 -2.05 -11.39
CA MET A 251 -7.51 -3.01 -12.46
C MET A 251 -8.43 -4.23 -12.46
N LEU A 252 -9.25 -4.45 -11.41
CA LEU A 252 -10.00 -5.70 -11.25
C LEU A 252 -10.94 -5.98 -12.43
N ARG A 253 -11.69 -5.00 -12.92
CA ARG A 253 -12.66 -5.20 -14.01
C ARG A 253 -12.01 -5.72 -15.30
N GLU A 254 -10.79 -5.29 -15.56
CA GLU A 254 -10.04 -5.76 -16.73
C GLU A 254 -9.38 -7.10 -16.45
N ASN A 255 -8.63 -7.20 -15.39
CA ASN A 255 -7.76 -8.35 -15.12
C ASN A 255 -8.54 -9.60 -14.69
N ILE A 256 -9.73 -9.48 -14.09
CA ILE A 256 -10.56 -10.65 -13.75
C ILE A 256 -11.02 -11.44 -14.98
N LYS A 257 -10.93 -10.88 -16.20
CA LYS A 257 -11.17 -11.57 -17.47
C LYS A 257 -10.22 -12.76 -17.65
N LEU A 258 -9.07 -12.75 -16.98
CA LEU A 258 -8.20 -13.92 -16.87
C LEU A 258 -8.98 -15.18 -16.47
N VAL A 259 -9.88 -15.05 -15.49
CA VAL A 259 -10.71 -16.15 -15.00
C VAL A 259 -12.01 -16.28 -15.77
N THR A 260 -12.73 -15.18 -16.00
CA THR A 260 -14.09 -15.19 -16.52
C THR A 260 -14.17 -15.40 -18.03
N GLU A 261 -13.16 -14.98 -18.79
CA GLU A 261 -13.15 -15.09 -20.27
C GLU A 261 -12.04 -16.02 -20.79
N MET A 262 -10.84 -15.98 -20.19
CA MET A 262 -9.71 -16.80 -20.64
C MET A 262 -9.68 -18.19 -19.98
N GLY A 263 -10.49 -18.43 -18.93
CA GLY A 263 -10.66 -19.73 -18.29
C GLY A 263 -9.45 -20.18 -17.45
N ALA A 264 -8.63 -19.25 -16.97
CA ALA A 264 -7.54 -19.57 -16.07
C ALA A 264 -8.09 -20.10 -14.72
N PRO A 265 -7.35 -20.99 -14.02
CA PRO A 265 -7.77 -21.56 -12.76
C PRO A 265 -7.82 -20.48 -11.67
N SER A 266 -8.99 -20.31 -11.04
CA SER A 266 -9.21 -19.28 -10.03
C SER A 266 -8.45 -19.51 -8.71
N ASP A 267 -8.02 -20.74 -8.43
CA ASP A 267 -7.26 -21.11 -7.23
C ASP A 267 -5.82 -20.57 -7.22
N ARG A 268 -5.35 -20.02 -8.35
CA ARG A 268 -4.08 -19.31 -8.50
C ARG A 268 -4.24 -17.79 -8.57
N VAL A 269 -5.39 -17.27 -8.18
CA VAL A 269 -5.70 -15.83 -8.17
C VAL A 269 -6.09 -15.42 -6.76
N GLY A 270 -5.50 -14.31 -6.28
CA GLY A 270 -5.84 -13.60 -5.05
C GLY A 270 -6.23 -12.15 -5.34
N PHE A 271 -6.52 -11.39 -4.29
CA PHE A 271 -6.87 -9.96 -4.37
C PHE A 271 -6.00 -9.11 -3.47
N CYS A 272 -5.78 -7.85 -3.88
CA CYS A 272 -5.16 -6.82 -3.06
C CYS A 272 -5.75 -5.44 -3.36
N THR A 273 -5.46 -4.49 -2.47
CA THR A 273 -5.83 -3.08 -2.67
C THR A 273 -4.62 -2.20 -2.97
N ASP A 274 -3.41 -2.63 -2.62
CA ASP A 274 -2.17 -1.92 -2.91
C ASP A 274 -2.17 -0.47 -2.34
N ASP A 275 -2.10 0.54 -3.19
CA ASP A 275 -2.19 1.95 -2.81
C ASP A 275 -3.66 2.37 -2.64
N ILE A 276 -4.16 2.43 -1.43
CA ILE A 276 -5.55 2.83 -1.16
C ILE A 276 -5.62 3.99 -0.19
N THR A 277 -6.51 4.95 -0.47
CA THR A 277 -6.77 6.10 0.40
C THR A 277 -7.88 5.82 1.41
N SER A 278 -7.85 6.54 2.54
CA SER A 278 -8.92 6.47 3.54
C SER A 278 -10.27 6.88 2.96
N SER A 279 -10.29 7.88 2.07
CA SER A 279 -11.51 8.33 1.38
C SER A 279 -12.16 7.24 0.56
N ASP A 280 -11.38 6.43 -0.16
CA ASP A 280 -11.90 5.34 -0.99
C ASP A 280 -12.45 4.19 -0.14
N VAL A 281 -11.73 3.78 0.90
CA VAL A 281 -12.21 2.70 1.79
C VAL A 281 -13.53 3.08 2.43
N LEU A 282 -13.65 4.28 2.97
CA LEU A 282 -14.90 4.74 3.59
C LEU A 282 -16.03 4.94 2.57
N GLY A 283 -15.70 5.25 1.31
CA GLY A 283 -16.66 5.50 0.24
C GLY A 283 -17.24 4.22 -0.40
N ARG A 284 -16.40 3.22 -0.66
CA ARG A 284 -16.80 2.02 -1.43
C ARG A 284 -16.63 0.69 -0.67
N GLY A 285 -15.90 0.68 0.42
CA GLY A 285 -15.48 -0.53 1.13
C GLY A 285 -14.02 -0.89 0.84
N HIS A 286 -13.56 -1.99 1.41
CA HIS A 286 -12.22 -2.54 1.23
C HIS A 286 -12.28 -3.85 0.43
N LEU A 287 -11.73 -4.95 0.92
CA LEU A 287 -11.80 -6.23 0.21
C LEU A 287 -13.23 -6.77 0.03
N ASP A 288 -14.19 -6.39 0.85
CA ASP A 288 -15.60 -6.69 0.62
C ASP A 288 -16.11 -6.08 -0.70
N TYR A 289 -15.65 -4.87 -1.04
CA TYR A 289 -15.92 -4.24 -2.32
C TYR A 289 -15.24 -5.00 -3.47
N VAL A 290 -13.98 -5.41 -3.30
CA VAL A 290 -13.23 -6.20 -4.31
C VAL A 290 -13.95 -7.52 -4.60
N VAL A 291 -14.41 -8.24 -3.56
CA VAL A 291 -15.21 -9.47 -3.70
C VAL A 291 -16.52 -9.22 -4.44
N ARG A 292 -17.29 -8.17 -4.07
CA ARG A 292 -18.52 -7.79 -4.78
C ARG A 292 -18.26 -7.47 -6.24
N LEU A 293 -17.21 -6.70 -6.52
CA LEU A 293 -16.84 -6.32 -7.88
C LEU A 293 -16.47 -7.54 -8.74
N ALA A 294 -15.74 -8.50 -8.19
CA ALA A 294 -15.43 -9.76 -8.87
C ALA A 294 -16.71 -10.56 -9.20
N ILE A 295 -17.66 -10.61 -8.27
CA ILE A 295 -18.97 -11.27 -8.49
C ILE A 295 -19.77 -10.53 -9.57
N GLU A 296 -19.81 -9.21 -9.56
CA GLU A 296 -20.42 -8.41 -10.64
C GLU A 296 -19.80 -8.69 -12.01
N CYS A 297 -18.50 -8.98 -12.06
CA CYS A 297 -17.77 -9.33 -13.27
C CYS A 297 -17.96 -10.81 -13.70
N GLY A 298 -18.76 -11.60 -12.98
CA GLY A 298 -19.13 -12.97 -13.37
C GLY A 298 -18.40 -14.09 -12.63
N VAL A 299 -17.57 -13.79 -11.64
CA VAL A 299 -16.99 -14.79 -10.74
C VAL A 299 -18.10 -15.32 -9.79
N THR A 300 -18.11 -16.63 -9.53
CA THR A 300 -19.09 -17.15 -8.55
C THR A 300 -18.74 -16.67 -7.12
N PRO A 301 -19.75 -16.46 -6.24
CA PRO A 301 -19.49 -16.02 -4.87
C PRO A 301 -18.45 -16.89 -4.13
N MET A 302 -18.52 -18.21 -4.29
CA MET A 302 -17.56 -19.12 -3.67
C MET A 302 -16.12 -18.86 -4.16
N GLN A 303 -15.94 -18.71 -5.47
CA GLN A 303 -14.61 -18.42 -6.03
C GLN A 303 -14.09 -17.04 -5.58
N ALA A 304 -14.93 -16.00 -5.58
CA ALA A 304 -14.54 -14.67 -5.13
C ALA A 304 -14.11 -14.66 -3.65
N ILE A 305 -14.85 -15.40 -2.78
CA ILE A 305 -14.47 -15.57 -1.37
C ILE A 305 -13.17 -16.36 -1.26
N GLN A 306 -12.96 -17.41 -2.06
CA GLN A 306 -11.71 -18.17 -2.07
C GLN A 306 -10.52 -17.29 -2.48
N MET A 307 -10.67 -16.46 -3.52
CA MET A 307 -9.65 -15.50 -3.97
C MET A 307 -9.29 -14.49 -2.86
N GLY A 308 -10.32 -13.93 -2.18
CA GLY A 308 -10.13 -12.98 -1.08
C GLY A 308 -9.70 -13.63 0.25
N SER A 309 -9.47 -14.94 0.31
CA SER A 309 -9.16 -15.62 1.57
C SER A 309 -8.14 -16.75 1.39
N ILE A 310 -8.59 -17.99 1.18
CA ILE A 310 -7.74 -19.20 1.22
C ILE A 310 -6.68 -19.21 0.12
N ASN A 311 -6.97 -18.67 -1.07
CA ASN A 311 -5.97 -18.65 -2.15
C ASN A 311 -4.81 -17.73 -1.78
N THR A 312 -5.12 -16.49 -1.35
CA THR A 312 -4.12 -15.55 -0.84
C THR A 312 -3.33 -16.15 0.32
N ALA A 313 -4.02 -16.80 1.29
CA ALA A 313 -3.33 -17.46 2.41
C ALA A 313 -2.32 -18.54 1.94
N ARG A 314 -2.66 -19.33 0.91
CA ARG A 314 -1.76 -20.35 0.34
C ARG A 314 -0.54 -19.76 -0.34
N MET A 315 -0.71 -18.68 -1.11
CA MET A 315 0.40 -17.98 -1.77
C MET A 315 1.48 -17.52 -0.78
N TYR A 316 1.04 -17.11 0.43
CA TYR A 316 1.92 -16.67 1.52
C TYR A 316 2.27 -17.79 2.52
N LYS A 317 1.88 -19.06 2.26
CA LYS A 317 2.06 -20.20 3.20
C LYS A 317 1.42 -19.96 4.58
N LEU A 318 0.37 -19.17 4.65
CA LEU A 318 -0.36 -18.83 5.87
C LEU A 318 -1.65 -19.63 6.06
N ASP A 319 -2.02 -20.51 5.11
CA ASP A 319 -3.25 -21.30 5.11
C ASP A 319 -3.41 -22.27 6.31
N HIS A 320 -2.33 -22.49 7.04
CA HIS A 320 -2.34 -23.20 8.33
C HIS A 320 -2.72 -22.29 9.52
N LYS A 321 -2.79 -20.97 9.33
CA LYS A 321 -3.12 -19.96 10.36
C LYS A 321 -4.42 -19.21 10.04
N ILE A 322 -4.64 -18.80 8.77
CA ILE A 322 -5.71 -17.91 8.32
C ILE A 322 -6.36 -18.42 7.03
N GLY A 323 -7.39 -17.73 6.54
CA GLY A 323 -8.01 -17.94 5.23
C GLY A 323 -9.08 -19.03 5.18
N SER A 324 -9.39 -19.71 6.29
CA SER A 324 -10.47 -20.70 6.36
C SER A 324 -10.98 -20.88 7.78
N ILE A 325 -12.28 -21.19 7.93
CA ILE A 325 -12.87 -21.59 9.21
C ILE A 325 -12.62 -23.09 9.41
N ALA A 326 -11.50 -23.42 10.01
CA ALA A 326 -11.09 -24.81 10.22
C ALA A 326 -10.25 -24.96 11.50
N PRO A 327 -10.25 -26.14 12.13
CA PRO A 327 -9.53 -26.36 13.39
C PRO A 327 -8.06 -25.94 13.34
N GLY A 328 -7.61 -25.21 14.37
CA GLY A 328 -6.25 -24.70 14.53
C GLY A 328 -6.01 -23.31 13.92
N ARG A 329 -6.85 -22.82 13.00
CA ARG A 329 -6.77 -21.49 12.41
C ARG A 329 -7.26 -20.43 13.39
N PHE A 330 -6.88 -19.18 13.19
CA PHE A 330 -7.50 -18.07 13.90
C PHE A 330 -9.01 -18.06 13.62
N ALA A 331 -9.80 -17.69 14.61
CA ALA A 331 -11.24 -17.50 14.44
C ALA A 331 -11.50 -16.12 13.83
N ASP A 332 -11.15 -15.99 12.56
CA ASP A 332 -11.40 -14.83 11.71
C ASP A 332 -12.63 -15.15 10.87
N ILE A 333 -13.77 -14.64 11.29
CA ILE A 333 -15.09 -15.07 10.78
C ILE A 333 -15.96 -13.86 10.46
N LEU A 334 -16.52 -13.84 9.25
CA LEU A 334 -17.48 -12.84 8.84
C LEU A 334 -18.89 -13.43 8.87
N PHE A 335 -19.83 -12.64 9.37
CA PHE A 335 -21.25 -12.96 9.36
C PHE A 335 -21.90 -12.17 8.22
N VAL A 336 -22.35 -12.86 7.17
CA VAL A 336 -22.81 -12.26 5.91
C VAL A 336 -24.25 -12.68 5.63
N ASP A 337 -25.11 -11.71 5.29
CA ASP A 337 -26.52 -11.98 4.98
C ASP A 337 -26.71 -12.53 3.56
N ASP A 338 -26.00 -11.98 2.56
CA ASP A 338 -26.06 -12.37 1.16
C ASP A 338 -24.64 -12.49 0.58
N LEU A 339 -24.31 -13.64 -0.02
CA LEU A 339 -23.00 -13.87 -0.64
C LEU A 339 -22.82 -13.12 -1.97
N ASN A 340 -23.89 -12.67 -2.62
CA ASN A 340 -23.81 -11.89 -3.86
C ASN A 340 -23.60 -10.39 -3.57
N ASP A 341 -24.24 -9.85 -2.53
CA ASP A 341 -23.96 -8.51 -1.98
C ASP A 341 -23.12 -8.66 -0.72
N PHE A 342 -21.89 -9.09 -0.91
CA PHE A 342 -20.97 -9.47 0.16
C PHE A 342 -20.63 -8.28 1.08
N ARG A 343 -21.45 -8.08 2.12
CA ARG A 343 -21.30 -7.05 3.16
C ARG A 343 -21.35 -7.71 4.53
N PRO A 344 -20.24 -7.76 5.26
CA PRO A 344 -20.23 -8.34 6.60
C PRO A 344 -21.10 -7.52 7.57
N ALA A 345 -22.11 -8.17 8.18
CA ALA A 345 -22.89 -7.59 9.27
C ALA A 345 -22.12 -7.57 10.59
N ARG A 346 -21.29 -8.60 10.81
CA ARG A 346 -20.34 -8.68 11.93
C ARG A 346 -18.99 -9.19 11.44
N VAL A 347 -17.94 -8.71 12.07
CA VAL A 347 -16.56 -9.15 11.79
C VAL A 347 -15.92 -9.63 13.08
N MET A 348 -15.41 -10.86 13.06
CA MET A 348 -14.65 -11.46 14.13
C MET A 348 -13.20 -11.63 13.69
N THR A 349 -12.26 -11.16 14.51
CA THR A 349 -10.82 -11.40 14.35
C THR A 349 -10.28 -12.07 15.61
N ALA A 350 -9.56 -13.17 15.45
CA ALA A 350 -9.01 -13.96 16.57
C ALA A 350 -10.06 -14.21 17.69
N GLY A 351 -11.30 -14.55 17.32
CA GLY A 351 -12.39 -14.86 18.25
C GLY A 351 -13.01 -13.65 18.97
N ARG A 352 -12.67 -12.44 18.59
CA ARG A 352 -13.24 -11.18 19.12
C ARG A 352 -14.09 -10.51 18.05
N ILE A 353 -15.32 -10.11 18.35
CA ILE A 353 -16.10 -9.24 17.46
C ILE A 353 -15.44 -7.85 17.47
N VAL A 354 -14.94 -7.42 16.33
CA VAL A 354 -14.21 -6.15 16.16
C VAL A 354 -15.05 -5.09 15.46
N ALA A 355 -16.01 -5.49 14.61
CA ALA A 355 -16.92 -4.56 13.94
C ALA A 355 -18.34 -5.15 13.82
N GLU A 356 -19.34 -4.27 13.86
CA GLU A 356 -20.75 -4.57 13.61
C GLU A 356 -21.38 -3.48 12.74
N ASN A 357 -22.07 -3.91 11.68
CA ASN A 357 -22.79 -3.02 10.75
C ASN A 357 -21.91 -1.86 10.23
N GLY A 358 -20.67 -2.16 9.85
CA GLY A 358 -19.71 -1.20 9.33
C GLY A 358 -19.15 -0.20 10.36
N LYS A 359 -19.26 -0.50 11.66
CA LYS A 359 -18.74 0.33 12.75
C LYS A 359 -17.85 -0.49 13.68
N PRO A 360 -16.79 0.09 14.24
CA PRO A 360 -15.98 -0.60 15.22
C PRO A 360 -16.78 -0.84 16.51
N VAL A 361 -16.54 -1.97 17.17
CA VAL A 361 -17.12 -2.27 18.48
C VAL A 361 -16.41 -1.46 19.58
N VAL A 362 -15.11 -1.26 19.43
CA VAL A 362 -14.27 -0.45 20.31
C VAL A 362 -13.53 0.56 19.45
N ALA A 363 -13.58 1.82 19.83
CA ALA A 363 -12.82 2.85 19.12
C ALA A 363 -11.31 2.59 19.21
N PRO A 364 -10.56 2.78 18.12
CA PRO A 364 -9.11 2.61 18.15
C PRO A 364 -8.47 3.65 19.06
N VAL A 365 -7.38 3.26 19.73
CA VAL A 365 -6.61 4.14 20.60
C VAL A 365 -5.22 4.31 20.01
N ALA A 366 -4.84 5.55 19.77
CA ALA A 366 -3.50 5.88 19.28
C ALA A 366 -2.42 5.36 20.25
N PRO A 367 -1.40 4.65 19.77
CA PRO A 367 -0.30 4.19 20.61
C PRO A 367 0.63 5.36 21.01
N GLU A 368 1.40 5.18 22.07
CA GLU A 368 2.52 6.09 22.37
C GLU A 368 3.64 5.87 21.36
N ARG A 369 4.18 6.95 20.79
CA ARG A 369 5.24 6.91 19.77
C ARG A 369 6.61 7.12 20.39
N THR A 370 7.58 6.29 19.97
CA THR A 370 8.99 6.50 20.36
C THR A 370 9.64 7.56 19.46
N SER A 371 10.83 8.04 19.86
CA SER A 371 11.62 8.97 19.04
C SER A 371 12.09 8.36 17.72
N VAL A 372 12.06 7.03 17.58
CA VAL A 372 12.42 6.32 16.33
C VAL A 372 11.54 6.77 15.17
N VAL A 373 10.23 6.84 15.40
CA VAL A 373 9.25 7.25 14.38
C VAL A 373 8.81 8.72 14.51
N ALA A 374 9.05 9.37 15.64
CA ALA A 374 8.65 10.77 15.87
C ALA A 374 9.69 11.80 15.40
N ASP A 375 10.98 11.42 15.26
CA ASP A 375 12.08 12.34 14.95
C ASP A 375 12.82 11.94 13.66
N THR A 376 12.09 11.84 12.54
CA THR A 376 12.64 11.45 11.22
C THR A 376 12.99 12.64 10.33
N PHE A 377 12.57 13.87 10.68
CA PHE A 377 12.87 15.08 9.92
C PHE A 377 14.15 15.75 10.40
N LYS A 378 15.12 15.89 9.50
CA LYS A 378 16.41 16.58 9.72
C LYS A 378 16.66 17.69 8.71
N LEU A 379 15.67 18.00 7.86
CA LEU A 379 15.75 19.05 6.86
C LEU A 379 15.91 20.42 7.53
N LYS A 380 16.90 21.17 7.08
CA LYS A 380 17.10 22.57 7.48
C LYS A 380 16.13 23.48 6.75
N GLU A 381 15.95 24.69 7.27
CA GLU A 381 15.14 25.72 6.61
C GLU A 381 15.63 25.98 5.18
N VAL A 382 14.70 25.91 4.24
CA VAL A 382 14.96 26.12 2.81
C VAL A 382 14.73 27.58 2.47
N ASP A 383 15.78 28.23 1.92
CA ASP A 383 15.67 29.56 1.35
C ASP A 383 15.15 29.50 -0.08
N ALA A 384 14.22 30.40 -0.43
CA ALA A 384 13.60 30.46 -1.75
C ALA A 384 14.61 30.62 -2.90
N SER A 385 15.76 31.27 -2.68
CA SER A 385 16.82 31.45 -3.67
C SER A 385 17.47 30.14 -4.14
N ARG A 386 17.28 29.04 -3.41
CA ARG A 386 17.75 27.71 -3.78
C ARG A 386 16.82 27.00 -4.79
N ILE A 387 15.55 27.43 -4.90
CA ILE A 387 14.56 26.81 -5.76
C ILE A 387 14.62 27.50 -7.13
N LYS A 388 15.53 27.05 -7.99
CA LYS A 388 15.76 27.63 -9.31
C LYS A 388 16.42 26.62 -10.25
N VAL A 389 16.18 26.79 -11.55
CA VAL A 389 16.94 26.16 -12.63
C VAL A 389 17.71 27.28 -13.34
N GLU A 390 19.03 27.19 -13.32
CA GLU A 390 19.91 28.20 -13.95
C GLU A 390 20.20 27.83 -15.42
N ALA A 391 20.22 28.82 -16.28
CA ALA A 391 20.61 28.69 -17.68
C ALA A 391 21.15 30.02 -18.24
N GLU A 392 22.02 29.96 -19.24
CA GLU A 392 22.50 31.14 -19.96
C GLU A 392 21.56 31.50 -21.11
N GLY A 393 21.55 32.76 -21.51
CA GLY A 393 20.77 33.25 -22.66
C GLY A 393 19.43 33.90 -22.28
N SER A 394 18.46 33.87 -23.19
CA SER A 394 17.16 34.48 -23.02
C SER A 394 16.00 33.46 -23.04
N LYS A 395 16.23 32.27 -23.58
CA LYS A 395 15.30 31.16 -23.68
C LYS A 395 15.98 29.85 -23.35
N ALA A 396 15.27 28.94 -22.69
CA ALA A 396 15.67 27.55 -22.46
C ALA A 396 14.59 26.60 -22.94
N VAL A 397 14.98 25.49 -23.54
CA VAL A 397 14.12 24.33 -23.73
C VAL A 397 14.36 23.38 -22.57
N VAL A 398 13.32 23.10 -21.80
CA VAL A 398 13.38 22.21 -20.64
C VAL A 398 12.65 20.91 -20.89
N GLN A 399 13.14 19.83 -20.28
CA GLN A 399 12.42 18.56 -20.15
C GLN A 399 11.42 18.68 -18.99
N ALA A 400 10.13 18.63 -19.28
CA ALA A 400 9.09 18.60 -18.26
C ALA A 400 8.49 17.20 -18.11
N ILE A 401 8.14 16.82 -16.87
CA ILE A 401 7.35 15.63 -16.56
C ILE A 401 5.88 15.95 -16.88
N VAL A 402 5.22 15.15 -17.72
CA VAL A 402 3.82 15.38 -18.06
C VAL A 402 2.91 14.55 -17.17
N LEU A 403 1.96 15.23 -16.50
CA LEU A 403 0.90 14.60 -15.74
C LEU A 403 -0.40 14.58 -16.55
N SER A 404 -1.15 13.49 -16.47
CA SER A 404 -2.41 13.31 -17.19
C SER A 404 -3.51 12.80 -16.27
N LYS A 405 -4.74 13.21 -16.54
CA LYS A 405 -5.93 12.69 -15.86
C LYS A 405 -6.21 11.21 -16.20
N ASP A 406 -5.72 10.78 -17.37
CA ASP A 406 -6.13 9.51 -17.98
C ASP A 406 -5.06 8.40 -17.85
N VAL A 407 -3.84 8.72 -17.38
CA VAL A 407 -2.71 7.76 -17.32
C VAL A 407 -1.95 7.92 -16.01
N ALA A 408 -2.36 7.16 -14.99
CA ALA A 408 -1.73 7.19 -13.66
C ALA A 408 -0.31 6.55 -13.64
N PHE A 409 -0.02 5.63 -14.59
CA PHE A 409 1.18 4.78 -14.56
C PHE A 409 2.16 5.06 -15.71
N ARG A 410 2.04 6.22 -16.33
CA ARG A 410 3.01 6.68 -17.32
C ARG A 410 3.14 8.19 -17.24
N ARG A 411 4.35 8.67 -17.11
CA ARG A 411 4.68 10.10 -17.10
C ARG A 411 5.56 10.43 -18.29
N PRO A 412 4.97 10.69 -19.47
CA PRO A 412 5.74 11.05 -20.63
C PRO A 412 6.48 12.38 -20.41
N GLY A 413 7.48 12.64 -21.22
CA GLY A 413 8.17 13.92 -21.24
C GLY A 413 7.59 14.90 -22.25
N ALA A 414 7.77 16.19 -21.98
CA ALA A 414 7.51 17.27 -22.95
C ALA A 414 8.68 18.25 -22.96
N GLU A 415 9.11 18.63 -24.17
CA GLU A 415 10.07 19.72 -24.37
C GLU A 415 9.33 21.05 -24.40
N ILE A 416 9.63 21.96 -23.49
CA ILE A 416 8.94 23.24 -23.35
C ILE A 416 9.95 24.38 -23.39
N GLU A 417 9.76 25.35 -24.30
CA GLU A 417 10.55 26.59 -24.32
C GLU A 417 10.04 27.56 -23.26
N LEU A 418 10.94 27.98 -22.35
CA LEU A 418 10.67 28.91 -21.26
C LEU A 418 11.63 30.11 -21.32
N ASP A 419 11.20 31.26 -20.77
CA ASP A 419 12.02 32.44 -20.65
C ASP A 419 13.10 32.31 -19.59
N ILE A 420 14.26 32.90 -19.83
CA ILE A 420 15.33 33.09 -18.85
C ILE A 420 15.32 34.55 -18.43
N ILE A 421 15.21 34.80 -17.11
CA ILE A 421 15.30 36.14 -16.52
C ILE A 421 16.39 36.08 -15.43
N ASP A 422 17.35 36.99 -15.54
CA ASP A 422 18.48 37.07 -14.60
C ASP A 422 19.23 35.72 -14.39
N GLY A 423 19.35 34.93 -15.49
CA GLY A 423 20.03 33.64 -15.47
C GLY A 423 19.20 32.49 -14.89
N VAL A 424 17.90 32.71 -14.63
CA VAL A 424 16.98 31.70 -14.07
C VAL A 424 15.85 31.42 -15.04
N VAL A 425 15.59 30.14 -15.32
CA VAL A 425 14.46 29.67 -16.15
C VAL A 425 13.16 29.92 -15.39
N GLN A 426 12.23 30.64 -16.02
CA GLN A 426 10.97 31.04 -15.40
C GLN A 426 9.85 30.02 -15.65
N PRO A 427 9.02 29.65 -14.65
CA PRO A 427 7.79 28.91 -14.89
C PRO A 427 6.81 29.72 -15.77
N CYS A 428 5.98 29.04 -16.53
CA CYS A 428 5.01 29.66 -17.44
C CYS A 428 3.62 29.05 -17.22
N ILE A 429 2.72 29.82 -16.61
CA ILE A 429 1.37 29.36 -16.27
C ILE A 429 0.52 29.12 -17.51
N GLU A 430 0.71 29.93 -18.58
CA GLU A 430 -0.01 29.79 -19.84
C GLU A 430 0.32 28.47 -20.56
N LYS A 431 1.56 27.99 -20.39
CA LYS A 431 2.03 26.68 -20.90
C LYS A 431 1.80 25.54 -19.92
N ASP A 432 1.23 25.82 -18.75
CA ASP A 432 1.12 24.91 -17.62
C ASP A 432 2.47 24.23 -17.27
N ALA A 433 3.55 24.99 -17.38
CA ALA A 433 4.90 24.57 -17.03
C ALA A 433 5.30 25.20 -15.70
N ILE A 434 5.12 24.47 -14.61
CA ILE A 434 5.44 24.93 -13.25
C ILE A 434 6.65 24.19 -12.69
N MET A 435 7.25 24.72 -11.62
CA MET A 435 8.39 24.08 -10.98
C MET A 435 7.95 22.90 -10.11
N VAL A 436 8.82 21.88 -10.04
CA VAL A 436 8.77 20.80 -9.08
C VAL A 436 10.16 20.64 -8.45
N ALA A 437 10.22 20.37 -7.14
CA ALA A 437 11.47 20.14 -6.44
C ALA A 437 11.33 19.02 -5.41
N VAL A 438 12.46 18.38 -5.09
CA VAL A 438 12.56 17.36 -4.04
C VAL A 438 13.61 17.77 -3.02
N ALA A 439 13.21 17.94 -1.76
CA ALA A 439 14.12 18.28 -0.67
C ALA A 439 14.46 17.02 0.14
N GLU A 440 15.73 16.67 0.22
CA GLU A 440 16.22 15.58 1.06
C GLU A 440 15.98 15.89 2.53
N ARG A 441 15.16 15.09 3.21
CA ARG A 441 14.67 15.39 4.57
C ARG A 441 15.43 14.72 5.70
N TYR A 442 16.31 13.78 5.41
CA TYR A 442 16.99 12.95 6.41
C TYR A 442 18.30 13.55 6.90
N GLY A 443 18.73 14.66 6.29
CA GLY A 443 19.98 15.36 6.65
C GLY A 443 21.25 14.62 6.21
N LYS A 444 21.15 13.76 5.21
CA LYS A 444 22.29 13.07 4.57
C LYS A 444 23.04 14.00 3.64
N THR A 445 22.28 14.83 2.95
CA THR A 445 22.76 15.83 1.99
C THR A 445 22.01 17.15 2.19
N ASP A 446 22.36 18.16 1.39
CA ASP A 446 21.54 19.37 1.25
C ASP A 446 20.85 19.40 -0.14
N ASN A 447 20.57 18.24 -0.75
CA ASN A 447 20.01 18.15 -2.09
C ASN A 447 18.62 18.80 -2.15
N LEU A 448 18.44 19.62 -3.19
CA LEU A 448 17.17 20.28 -3.52
C LEU A 448 17.12 20.50 -5.06
N PRO A 449 17.12 19.44 -5.86
CA PRO A 449 16.98 19.58 -7.31
C PRO A 449 15.62 20.15 -7.67
N VAL A 450 15.61 20.92 -8.77
CA VAL A 450 14.43 21.55 -9.33
C VAL A 450 14.31 21.15 -10.80
N ALA A 451 13.10 20.79 -11.20
CA ALA A 451 12.73 20.51 -12.59
C ALA A 451 11.38 21.15 -12.92
N PHE A 452 10.77 20.76 -14.05
CA PHE A 452 9.47 21.26 -14.46
C PHE A 452 8.46 20.13 -14.63
N ILE A 453 7.19 20.44 -14.33
CA ILE A 453 6.05 19.58 -14.62
C ILE A 453 5.05 20.32 -15.50
N ASN A 454 4.32 19.55 -16.31
CA ASN A 454 3.27 20.02 -17.20
C ASN A 454 1.98 19.23 -16.96
N GLY A 455 0.83 19.85 -17.10
CA GLY A 455 -0.47 19.19 -16.89
C GLY A 455 -0.96 19.19 -15.44
N PHE A 456 -0.32 19.95 -14.53
CA PHE A 456 -0.74 20.05 -13.13
C PHE A 456 -1.91 21.02 -12.93
N GLY A 457 -1.98 22.08 -13.73
CA GLY A 457 -3.05 23.06 -13.75
C GLY A 457 -3.01 24.13 -12.67
N ILE A 458 -2.07 24.10 -11.72
CA ILE A 458 -1.93 25.12 -10.67
C ILE A 458 -1.63 26.50 -11.29
N LYS A 459 -2.41 27.52 -10.90
CA LYS A 459 -2.32 28.88 -11.43
C LYS A 459 -1.57 29.83 -10.50
N LYS A 460 -1.48 29.52 -9.20
CA LYS A 460 -0.75 30.27 -8.18
C LYS A 460 -0.38 29.35 -7.01
N GLY A 461 0.63 29.75 -6.24
CA GLY A 461 0.99 29.07 -5.00
C GLY A 461 1.77 27.78 -5.19
N ALA A 462 1.76 26.93 -4.17
CA ALA A 462 2.47 25.66 -4.13
C ALA A 462 1.75 24.63 -3.26
N ILE A 463 1.99 23.34 -3.54
CA ILE A 463 1.66 22.22 -2.65
C ILE A 463 2.89 21.37 -2.38
N ALA A 464 2.99 20.81 -1.17
CA ALA A 464 4.09 19.93 -0.77
C ALA A 464 3.57 18.72 0.00
N THR A 465 4.29 17.59 -0.10
CA THR A 465 4.04 16.36 0.65
C THR A 465 5.34 15.69 1.07
N SER A 466 5.36 15.03 2.23
CA SER A 466 6.42 14.12 2.67
C SER A 466 6.01 12.64 2.63
N ASN A 467 4.75 12.35 2.37
CA ASN A 467 4.31 11.01 2.00
C ASN A 467 4.50 10.90 0.48
N SER A 468 5.63 10.37 0.06
CA SER A 468 6.07 10.27 -1.34
C SER A 468 6.96 9.05 -1.53
N PRO A 469 6.37 7.86 -1.73
CA PRO A 469 7.16 6.67 -1.99
C PRO A 469 8.03 6.86 -3.27
N ASP A 470 9.18 6.23 -3.43
CA ASP A 470 9.75 5.19 -2.54
C ASP A 470 10.70 5.73 -1.49
N ASP A 471 11.14 6.99 -1.62
CA ASP A 471 12.18 7.59 -0.76
C ASP A 471 11.61 8.47 0.38
N ASN A 472 10.36 8.88 0.27
CA ASN A 472 9.67 9.76 1.21
C ASN A 472 10.40 11.08 1.51
N ASN A 473 11.13 11.63 0.56
CA ASN A 473 11.63 12.99 0.61
C ASN A 473 10.49 14.01 0.41
N VAL A 474 10.71 15.28 0.71
CA VAL A 474 9.67 16.29 0.54
C VAL A 474 9.56 16.70 -0.92
N VAL A 475 8.45 16.33 -1.57
CA VAL A 475 8.14 16.75 -2.94
C VAL A 475 7.26 17.99 -2.90
N VAL A 476 7.60 19.01 -3.67
CA VAL A 476 6.86 20.27 -3.77
C VAL A 476 6.67 20.66 -5.24
N ALA A 477 5.47 21.12 -5.59
CA ALA A 477 5.20 21.71 -6.90
C ALA A 477 4.56 23.09 -6.74
N GLY A 478 4.97 24.05 -7.56
CA GLY A 478 4.45 25.41 -7.44
C GLY A 478 4.83 26.36 -8.56
N THR A 479 4.20 27.52 -8.53
CA THR A 479 4.35 28.58 -9.54
C THR A 479 5.44 29.59 -9.21
N ASN A 480 5.95 29.59 -7.98
CA ASN A 480 7.03 30.48 -7.55
C ASN A 480 7.85 29.90 -6.39
N ALA A 481 9.11 30.25 -6.32
CA ALA A 481 10.06 29.71 -5.33
C ALA A 481 9.72 30.09 -3.87
N ALA A 482 9.10 31.26 -3.63
CA ALA A 482 8.78 31.70 -2.27
C ALA A 482 7.69 30.83 -1.64
N ASP A 483 6.59 30.57 -2.36
CA ASP A 483 5.53 29.69 -1.88
C ASP A 483 5.99 28.24 -1.74
N MET A 484 6.86 27.76 -2.65
CA MET A 484 7.45 26.42 -2.57
C MET A 484 8.34 26.27 -1.33
N ALA A 485 9.21 27.25 -1.05
CA ALA A 485 10.06 27.23 0.16
C ALA A 485 9.21 27.26 1.44
N LEU A 486 8.16 28.09 1.47
CA LEU A 486 7.24 28.14 2.60
C LEU A 486 6.52 26.79 2.80
N ALA A 487 6.09 26.14 1.72
CA ALA A 487 5.44 24.83 1.80
C ALA A 487 6.38 23.75 2.36
N ILE A 488 7.65 23.68 1.89
CA ILE A 488 8.67 22.74 2.41
C ILE A 488 8.93 23.01 3.90
N ASN A 489 9.14 24.27 4.28
CA ASN A 489 9.44 24.65 5.66
C ASN A 489 8.26 24.34 6.60
N GLU A 490 7.03 24.51 6.14
CA GLU A 490 5.86 24.16 6.93
C GLU A 490 5.69 22.64 7.08
N VAL A 491 5.93 21.82 6.02
CA VAL A 491 5.99 20.35 6.15
C VAL A 491 7.04 19.94 7.18
N THR A 492 8.21 20.57 7.16
CA THR A 492 9.29 20.34 8.14
C THR A 492 8.86 20.68 9.56
N ARG A 493 8.19 21.82 9.75
CA ARG A 493 7.68 22.26 11.05
C ARG A 493 6.63 21.32 11.64
N LEU A 494 5.83 20.68 10.77
CA LEU A 494 4.82 19.69 11.17
C LEU A 494 5.44 18.32 11.52
N GLY A 495 6.71 18.08 11.21
CA GLY A 495 7.34 16.77 11.29
C GLY A 495 6.87 15.80 10.18
N GLY A 496 6.33 16.34 9.10
CA GLY A 496 5.76 15.66 7.95
C GLY A 496 4.31 16.04 7.69
N GLY A 497 3.87 15.83 6.45
CA GLY A 497 2.48 16.12 6.10
C GLY A 497 2.28 16.62 4.68
N GLN A 498 1.08 17.11 4.44
CA GLN A 498 0.68 17.81 3.22
C GLN A 498 0.40 19.28 3.54
N VAL A 499 0.89 20.17 2.68
CA VAL A 499 0.75 21.62 2.86
C VAL A 499 0.36 22.26 1.53
N ALA A 500 -0.55 23.25 1.59
CA ALA A 500 -0.90 24.13 0.49
C ALA A 500 -0.62 25.58 0.86
N VAL A 501 0.02 26.33 -0.03
CA VAL A 501 0.43 27.73 0.15
C VAL A 501 -0.08 28.57 -1.02
N ALA A 502 -0.54 29.79 -0.73
CA ALA A 502 -0.84 30.78 -1.75
C ALA A 502 -0.51 32.20 -1.25
N ASP A 503 0.09 32.99 -2.10
CA ASP A 503 0.36 34.42 -1.87
C ASP A 503 1.16 34.66 -0.55
N GLY A 504 2.09 33.75 -0.20
CA GLY A 504 2.91 33.80 1.03
C GLY A 504 2.19 33.36 2.31
N GLU A 505 1.01 32.78 2.20
CA GLU A 505 0.24 32.26 3.34
C GLU A 505 -0.04 30.76 3.21
N VAL A 506 0.05 30.01 4.32
CA VAL A 506 -0.33 28.62 4.38
C VAL A 506 -1.86 28.50 4.48
N ILE A 507 -2.50 27.97 3.45
CA ILE A 507 -3.95 27.88 3.32
C ILE A 507 -4.52 26.49 3.61
N GLY A 508 -3.66 25.46 3.72
CA GLY A 508 -4.07 24.09 4.07
C GLY A 508 -2.94 23.29 4.70
N ARG A 509 -3.29 22.40 5.64
CA ARG A 509 -2.38 21.50 6.36
C ARG A 509 -3.03 20.16 6.63
N LEU A 510 -2.29 19.09 6.42
CA LEU A 510 -2.58 17.75 6.92
C LEU A 510 -1.30 17.22 7.57
N PRO A 511 -1.16 17.29 8.91
CA PRO A 511 0.02 16.77 9.61
C PRO A 511 0.11 15.25 9.52
N LEU A 512 1.31 14.73 9.25
CA LEU A 512 1.64 13.30 9.23
C LEU A 512 2.91 13.05 10.06
N PRO A 513 2.85 13.23 11.41
CA PRO A 513 4.04 13.31 12.24
C PRO A 513 4.70 11.95 12.54
N VAL A 514 4.02 10.84 12.28
CA VAL A 514 4.57 9.50 12.53
C VAL A 514 5.39 9.07 11.32
N ALA A 515 6.68 8.90 11.52
CA ALA A 515 7.71 8.71 10.49
C ALA A 515 7.72 9.81 9.39
N GLY A 516 6.96 10.90 9.60
CA GLY A 516 6.72 11.93 8.61
C GLY A 516 5.78 11.52 7.47
N ILE A 517 5.02 10.45 7.63
CA ILE A 517 4.31 9.75 6.56
C ILE A 517 2.84 9.49 6.91
N VAL A 518 2.53 9.15 8.18
CA VAL A 518 1.20 8.78 8.64
C VAL A 518 0.79 9.53 9.90
N ALA A 519 -0.49 9.45 10.27
CA ALA A 519 -1.04 10.05 11.48
C ALA A 519 -1.88 9.06 12.28
N ASP A 520 -1.96 9.32 13.60
CA ASP A 520 -2.76 8.57 14.58
C ASP A 520 -4.14 9.21 14.77
N ILE A 521 -4.87 9.42 13.67
CA ILE A 521 -6.22 10.00 13.68
C ILE A 521 -7.24 9.01 13.10
N PRO A 522 -8.53 9.11 13.48
CA PRO A 522 -9.58 8.26 12.91
C PRO A 522 -9.66 8.37 11.38
N ALA A 523 -10.04 7.28 10.73
CA ALA A 523 -10.13 7.21 9.27
C ALA A 523 -11.07 8.27 8.67
N GLU A 524 -12.17 8.58 9.35
CA GLU A 524 -13.12 9.62 8.93
C GLU A 524 -12.48 11.02 8.95
N GLU A 525 -11.63 11.29 9.93
CA GLU A 525 -10.91 12.55 10.03
C GLU A 525 -9.83 12.64 8.92
N MET A 526 -9.10 11.54 8.68
CA MET A 526 -8.15 11.46 7.59
C MET A 526 -8.82 11.68 6.23
N ALA A 527 -9.91 10.98 5.95
CA ALA A 527 -10.65 11.12 4.69
C ALA A 527 -11.18 12.56 4.49
N ALA A 528 -11.70 13.20 5.54
CA ALA A 528 -12.14 14.58 5.47
C ALA A 528 -10.97 15.55 5.19
N ALA A 529 -9.81 15.31 5.81
CA ALA A 529 -8.62 16.11 5.61
C ALA A 529 -8.05 15.94 4.19
N GLU A 530 -7.97 14.72 3.66
CA GLU A 530 -7.56 14.45 2.28
C GLU A 530 -8.45 15.19 1.27
N GLN A 531 -9.78 15.08 1.45
CA GLN A 531 -10.74 15.76 0.56
C GLN A 531 -10.62 17.29 0.63
N GLU A 532 -10.37 17.84 1.81
CA GLU A 532 -10.18 19.28 1.98
C GLU A 532 -8.87 19.75 1.32
N MET A 533 -7.77 19.00 1.46
CA MET A 533 -6.51 19.32 0.80
C MET A 533 -6.63 19.31 -0.74
N ASP A 534 -7.27 18.27 -1.31
CA ASP A 534 -7.54 18.22 -2.74
C ASP A 534 -8.51 19.34 -3.19
N ARG A 535 -9.51 19.68 -2.36
CA ARG A 535 -10.41 20.83 -2.62
C ARG A 535 -9.62 22.14 -2.70
N ILE A 536 -8.72 22.38 -1.75
CA ILE A 536 -7.87 23.57 -1.73
C ILE A 536 -7.00 23.63 -2.98
N ALA A 537 -6.29 22.56 -3.32
CA ALA A 537 -5.43 22.52 -4.50
C ALA A 537 -6.22 22.77 -5.81
N ARG A 538 -7.44 22.27 -5.91
CA ARG A 538 -8.30 22.45 -7.09
C ARG A 538 -8.99 23.81 -7.14
N LYS A 539 -9.55 24.29 -6.01
CA LYS A 539 -10.39 25.49 -6.00
C LYS A 539 -9.61 26.77 -5.75
N GLU A 540 -8.64 26.72 -4.83
CA GLU A 540 -7.89 27.92 -4.44
C GLU A 540 -6.63 28.10 -5.30
N LEU A 541 -5.97 26.98 -5.69
CA LEU A 541 -4.74 27.05 -6.50
C LEU A 541 -4.99 26.79 -7.99
N GLY A 542 -6.17 26.26 -8.38
CA GLY A 542 -6.61 26.12 -9.75
C GLY A 542 -6.21 24.83 -10.47
N SER A 543 -5.78 23.80 -9.75
CA SER A 543 -5.45 22.49 -10.36
C SER A 543 -6.66 21.84 -11.03
N ASP A 544 -6.44 21.27 -12.20
CA ASP A 544 -7.44 20.52 -12.96
C ASP A 544 -7.43 19.03 -12.68
N LEU A 545 -6.44 18.53 -11.93
CA LEU A 545 -6.30 17.11 -11.58
C LEU A 545 -7.37 16.69 -10.57
N PRO A 546 -7.88 15.46 -10.63
CA PRO A 546 -8.85 14.93 -9.65
C PRO A 546 -8.30 14.91 -8.22
N SER A 547 -7.06 14.44 -8.04
CA SER A 547 -6.33 14.39 -6.78
C SER A 547 -4.91 14.95 -6.97
N PRO A 548 -4.72 16.28 -6.80
CA PRO A 548 -3.41 16.90 -6.98
C PRO A 548 -2.33 16.35 -6.03
N PHE A 549 -2.69 16.12 -4.75
CA PHE A 549 -1.76 15.54 -3.79
C PHE A 549 -1.45 14.07 -4.09
N GLY A 550 -2.41 13.30 -4.64
CA GLY A 550 -2.18 11.95 -5.11
C GLY A 550 -1.19 11.89 -6.29
N GLN A 551 -1.26 12.85 -7.23
CA GLN A 551 -0.30 12.94 -8.33
C GLN A 551 1.11 13.33 -7.83
N LEU A 552 1.19 14.25 -6.87
CA LEU A 552 2.45 14.70 -6.29
C LEU A 552 3.16 13.56 -5.55
N LEU A 553 2.40 12.71 -4.86
CA LEU A 553 2.88 11.57 -4.09
C LEU A 553 3.72 10.61 -4.95
N PHE A 554 3.30 10.32 -6.19
CA PHE A 554 3.96 9.32 -7.04
C PHE A 554 5.15 9.85 -7.86
N LEU A 555 5.49 11.14 -7.79
CA LEU A 555 6.52 11.74 -8.67
C LEU A 555 7.94 11.19 -8.45
N SER A 556 8.24 10.64 -7.27
CA SER A 556 9.55 10.08 -6.94
C SER A 556 9.71 8.59 -7.32
N ILE A 557 8.64 7.89 -7.73
CA ILE A 557 8.68 6.47 -8.09
C ILE A 557 9.35 6.30 -9.45
N THR A 558 10.59 5.79 -9.48
CA THR A 558 11.34 5.62 -10.73
C THR A 558 10.94 4.37 -11.52
N ALA A 559 10.17 3.46 -10.93
CA ALA A 559 9.56 2.32 -11.61
C ALA A 559 8.42 2.72 -12.56
N ILE A 560 7.85 3.93 -12.41
CA ILE A 560 6.84 4.44 -13.32
C ILE A 560 7.50 5.18 -14.48
N PRO A 561 7.45 4.67 -15.74
CA PRO A 561 8.06 5.35 -16.90
C PRO A 561 7.24 6.58 -17.30
N GLU A 562 7.83 7.60 -17.97
CA GLU A 562 9.20 7.70 -18.49
C GLU A 562 10.08 8.60 -17.63
N TRP A 563 9.48 9.52 -16.84
CA TRP A 563 10.19 10.56 -16.09
C TRP A 563 9.76 10.61 -14.63
N ALA A 564 10.73 10.79 -13.74
CA ALA A 564 10.54 11.00 -12.31
C ALA A 564 11.45 12.13 -11.81
N ILE A 565 11.26 12.53 -10.56
CA ILE A 565 12.19 13.41 -9.87
C ILE A 565 12.45 12.86 -8.46
N THR A 566 13.73 12.70 -8.11
CA THR A 566 14.17 12.32 -6.75
C THR A 566 15.06 13.41 -6.17
N ASP A 567 15.58 13.23 -4.98
CA ASP A 567 16.59 14.13 -4.40
C ASP A 567 17.91 14.19 -5.19
N LEU A 568 18.10 13.28 -6.15
CA LEU A 568 19.26 13.28 -7.06
C LEU A 568 19.05 14.18 -8.28
N GLY A 569 17.81 14.49 -8.67
CA GLY A 569 17.49 15.28 -9.84
C GLY A 569 16.34 14.72 -10.67
N LEU A 570 16.21 15.23 -11.91
CA LEU A 570 15.29 14.69 -12.91
C LEU A 570 15.84 13.34 -13.41
N ILE A 571 14.99 12.32 -13.40
CA ILE A 571 15.36 10.93 -13.76
C ILE A 571 14.70 10.53 -15.08
N ASP A 572 15.51 10.09 -16.06
CA ASP A 572 15.04 9.32 -17.21
C ASP A 572 14.84 7.86 -16.73
N CYS A 573 13.60 7.48 -16.46
CA CYS A 573 13.22 6.17 -15.91
C CYS A 573 13.28 5.03 -16.95
N VAL A 574 13.57 5.33 -18.22
CA VAL A 574 13.84 4.31 -19.25
C VAL A 574 15.31 3.91 -19.26
N LYS A 575 16.19 4.89 -18.98
CA LYS A 575 17.65 4.67 -18.93
C LYS A 575 18.18 4.56 -17.50
N PHE A 576 17.35 4.89 -16.50
CA PHE A 576 17.75 4.96 -15.10
C PHE A 576 18.95 5.87 -14.81
N VAL A 577 18.92 7.08 -15.38
CA VAL A 577 19.99 8.07 -15.21
C VAL A 577 19.45 9.43 -14.80
N VAL A 578 20.24 10.15 -14.01
CA VAL A 578 19.98 11.56 -13.69
C VAL A 578 20.26 12.40 -14.93
N THR A 579 19.37 13.34 -15.25
CA THR A 579 19.48 14.24 -16.41
C THR A 579 19.37 15.69 -15.98
N ASP A 580 19.96 16.58 -16.80
CA ASP A 580 19.76 18.01 -16.65
C ASP A 580 18.33 18.36 -17.11
N PRO A 581 17.56 19.15 -16.34
CA PRO A 581 16.24 19.62 -16.80
C PRO A 581 16.33 20.58 -18.01
N VAL A 582 17.50 21.19 -18.28
CA VAL A 582 17.71 22.07 -19.43
C VAL A 582 18.30 21.28 -20.60
N ILE A 583 17.53 21.12 -21.68
CA ILE A 583 17.97 20.44 -22.90
C ILE A 583 18.88 21.35 -23.73
N SER A 584 18.51 22.63 -23.85
CA SER A 584 19.26 23.66 -24.58
C SER A 584 18.88 25.07 -24.14
N SER A 585 19.76 26.04 -24.33
CA SER A 585 19.48 27.47 -24.10
C SER A 585 20.15 28.35 -25.18
N ASN A 586 19.58 29.58 -25.41
CA ASN A 586 20.05 30.52 -26.44
C ASN A 586 19.88 31.97 -25.99
#